data_ae23ee63b69e89ce83662803b151baa1
#
_entry.id   ae23ee63b69e89ce83662803b151baa1
#
_cell.length_a   1.000
_cell.length_b   1.000
_cell.length_c   1.000
_cell.angle_alpha   90.00
_cell.angle_beta   90.00
_cell.angle_gamma   90.00
#
_symmetry.space_group_name_H-M   'P 1'
#
loop_
_entity.id
_entity.type
_entity.pdbx_description
1 polymer ?
#
loop_
_entity_poly.entity_id
_entity_poly.type
_entity_poly.pdbx_seq_one_letter_code
_entity_poly.pdbx_strand_id
1 'polypeptide(L)'
;LTLYKEYLAYKKFDSWDKPIPGSTIFEYSYEGQLIGFTLCEEHKHSMESLIFAWNYKHPQLRLGQFSLLHEMMYAKNKKLRYLYLSAGYEVASKYKADYKGFEWWTGSNWSKDKELYRKSCDADSRIQTIKDLADYETNWMKAVQTDK
;
A
#
# COMPACT_ATOMS: atom_id res chain seq x y z
N LEU A 1 -7.20 0.16 -19.40
CA LEU A 1 -8.41 -0.26 -18.69
C LEU A 1 -8.53 -1.78 -18.58
N THR A 2 -8.16 -2.54 -19.62
CA THR A 2 -8.20 -4.03 -19.63
C THR A 2 -7.33 -4.62 -18.53
N LEU A 3 -6.06 -4.22 -18.45
CA LEU A 3 -5.12 -4.66 -17.41
C LEU A 3 -5.67 -4.43 -15.99
N TYR A 4 -6.29 -3.27 -15.77
CA TYR A 4 -6.88 -2.95 -14.46
C TYR A 4 -8.02 -3.90 -14.09
N LYS A 5 -8.93 -4.15 -15.02
CA LYS A 5 -10.05 -5.10 -14.80
C LYS A 5 -9.57 -6.52 -14.53
N GLU A 6 -8.57 -6.99 -15.29
CA GLU A 6 -7.95 -8.30 -15.07
C GLU A 6 -7.31 -8.39 -13.68
N TYR A 7 -6.63 -7.33 -13.25
CA TYR A 7 -6.00 -7.27 -11.94
C TYR A 7 -7.04 -7.28 -10.80
N LEU A 8 -8.13 -6.50 -10.90
CA LEU A 8 -9.21 -6.51 -9.91
C LEU A 8 -9.84 -7.89 -9.78
N ALA A 9 -10.12 -8.55 -10.90
CA ALA A 9 -10.67 -9.91 -10.91
C ALA A 9 -9.72 -10.92 -10.26
N TYR A 10 -8.41 -10.83 -10.56
CA TYR A 10 -7.39 -11.67 -9.95
C TYR A 10 -7.31 -11.49 -8.43
N LYS A 11 -7.37 -10.24 -7.97
CA LYS A 11 -7.31 -9.89 -6.55
C LYS A 11 -8.62 -10.10 -5.81
N LYS A 12 -9.71 -10.35 -6.53
CA LYS A 12 -11.08 -10.41 -5.99
C LYS A 12 -11.48 -9.13 -5.25
N PHE A 13 -11.00 -7.99 -5.76
CA PHE A 13 -11.43 -6.69 -5.26
C PHE A 13 -12.77 -6.34 -5.87
N ASP A 14 -13.62 -5.68 -5.07
CA ASP A 14 -14.85 -5.09 -5.57
C ASP A 14 -14.52 -4.07 -6.67
N SER A 15 -15.30 -4.09 -7.73
CA SER A 15 -15.01 -3.30 -8.91
C SER A 15 -15.18 -1.81 -8.64
N TRP A 16 -14.09 -1.08 -8.73
CA TRP A 16 -14.17 0.32 -9.08
C TRP A 16 -14.25 0.40 -10.60
N ASP A 17 -15.28 1.06 -11.14
CA ASP A 17 -15.48 1.11 -12.58
C ASP A 17 -14.31 1.73 -13.34
N LYS A 18 -13.60 2.65 -12.71
CA LYS A 18 -12.41 3.30 -13.27
C LYS A 18 -11.39 3.60 -12.17
N PRO A 19 -10.09 3.45 -12.47
CA PRO A 19 -9.06 3.94 -11.57
C PRO A 19 -9.18 5.46 -11.43
N ILE A 20 -8.98 5.96 -10.22
CA ILE A 20 -8.93 7.40 -9.96
C ILE A 20 -7.64 7.92 -10.59
N PRO A 21 -7.70 8.87 -11.55
CA PRO A 21 -6.51 9.43 -12.15
C PRO A 21 -5.72 10.22 -11.10
N GLY A 22 -4.42 9.96 -11.01
CA GLY A 22 -3.49 10.79 -10.28
C GLY A 22 -2.83 11.83 -11.17
N SER A 23 -2.02 12.69 -10.58
CA SER A 23 -1.22 13.70 -11.32
C SER A 23 -0.03 13.09 -12.06
N THR A 24 0.41 11.91 -11.64
CA THR A 24 1.57 11.18 -12.20
C THR A 24 1.22 9.73 -12.45
N ILE A 25 1.57 9.24 -13.64
CA ILE A 25 1.36 7.86 -14.06
C ILE A 25 2.70 7.23 -14.42
N PHE A 26 3.03 6.09 -13.80
CA PHE A 26 4.13 5.23 -14.21
C PHE A 26 3.59 4.04 -14.97
N GLU A 27 4.10 3.82 -16.18
CA GLU A 27 3.76 2.68 -17.02
C GLU A 27 4.96 1.74 -17.11
N TYR A 28 4.70 0.45 -16.99
CA TYR A 28 5.72 -0.60 -17.07
C TYR A 28 5.41 -1.50 -18.24
N SER A 29 6.35 -1.59 -19.16
CA SER A 29 6.22 -2.43 -20.36
C SER A 29 7.29 -3.52 -20.38
N TYR A 30 6.92 -4.69 -20.88
CA TYR A 30 7.81 -5.80 -21.13
C TYR A 30 7.53 -6.36 -22.53
N GLU A 31 8.57 -6.49 -23.35
CA GLU A 31 8.46 -6.93 -24.77
C GLU A 31 7.39 -6.14 -25.56
N GLY A 32 7.33 -4.83 -25.33
CA GLY A 32 6.38 -3.93 -26.01
C GLY A 32 4.93 -3.99 -25.51
N GLN A 33 4.65 -4.79 -24.49
CA GLN A 33 3.31 -4.88 -23.88
C GLN A 33 3.27 -4.17 -22.53
N LEU A 34 2.20 -3.42 -22.28
CA LEU A 34 1.93 -2.84 -20.95
C LEU A 34 1.62 -3.96 -19.95
N ILE A 35 2.48 -4.11 -18.95
CA ILE A 35 2.37 -5.16 -17.93
C ILE A 35 2.05 -4.63 -16.53
N GLY A 36 2.10 -3.32 -16.32
CA GLY A 36 1.77 -2.69 -15.06
C GLY A 36 1.67 -1.19 -15.18
N PHE A 37 0.97 -0.57 -14.25
CA PHE A 37 0.97 0.88 -14.09
C PHE A 37 0.72 1.25 -12.64
N THR A 38 1.27 2.40 -12.24
CA THR A 38 0.98 3.04 -10.96
C THR A 38 0.37 4.39 -11.20
N LEU A 39 -0.67 4.72 -10.44
CA LEU A 39 -1.24 6.07 -10.35
C LEU A 39 -0.79 6.69 -9.05
N CYS A 40 -0.16 7.85 -9.14
CA CYS A 40 0.32 8.61 -7.99
C CYS A 40 -0.25 10.03 -8.01
N GLU A 41 -0.40 10.61 -6.84
CA GLU A 41 -0.70 12.04 -6.67
C GLU A 41 0.52 12.75 -6.09
N GLU A 42 1.01 13.76 -6.79
CA GLU A 42 2.11 14.60 -6.30
C GLU A 42 1.56 15.80 -5.55
N HIS A 43 2.14 16.04 -4.37
CA HIS A 43 1.92 17.20 -3.55
C HIS A 43 3.23 18.00 -3.42
N LYS A 44 3.16 19.17 -2.84
CA LYS A 44 4.33 20.09 -2.71
C LYS A 44 5.59 19.42 -2.14
N HIS A 45 5.45 18.51 -1.19
CA HIS A 45 6.58 17.88 -0.49
C HIS A 45 6.47 16.36 -0.37
N SER A 46 5.47 15.76 -1.00
CA SER A 46 5.20 14.33 -0.92
C SER A 46 4.56 13.80 -2.19
N MET A 47 4.52 12.50 -2.30
CA MET A 47 3.76 11.77 -3.31
C MET A 47 2.95 10.69 -2.61
N GLU A 48 1.77 10.42 -3.10
CA GLU A 48 0.93 9.32 -2.66
C GLU A 48 0.78 8.29 -3.78
N SER A 49 1.09 7.02 -3.48
CA SER A 49 0.84 5.90 -4.37
C SER A 49 -0.62 5.46 -4.17
N LEU A 50 -1.48 5.76 -5.15
CA LEU A 50 -2.91 5.53 -5.07
C LEU A 50 -3.29 4.11 -5.50
N ILE A 51 -2.84 3.70 -6.68
CA ILE A 51 -3.21 2.43 -7.30
C ILE A 51 -2.01 1.86 -8.02
N PHE A 52 -1.74 0.58 -7.78
CA PHE A 52 -0.84 -0.20 -8.60
C PHE A 52 -1.59 -1.41 -9.16
N ALA A 53 -1.64 -1.54 -10.47
CA ALA A 53 -2.20 -2.69 -11.17
C ALA A 53 -1.16 -3.32 -12.08
N TRP A 54 -1.10 -4.66 -12.11
CA TRP A 54 -0.05 -5.37 -12.82
C TRP A 54 -0.53 -6.72 -13.36
N ASN A 55 0.17 -7.19 -14.40
CA ASN A 55 -0.08 -8.48 -15.00
C ASN A 55 0.52 -9.60 -14.15
N TYR A 56 -0.32 -10.32 -13.42
CA TYR A 56 0.06 -11.41 -12.52
C TYR A 56 0.60 -12.67 -13.23
N LYS A 57 0.53 -12.72 -14.56
CA LYS A 57 1.05 -13.85 -15.37
C LYS A 57 2.58 -13.86 -15.45
N HIS A 58 3.24 -12.79 -14.98
CA HIS A 58 4.69 -12.65 -14.98
C HIS A 58 5.26 -12.45 -13.56
N PRO A 59 5.06 -13.41 -12.62
CA PRO A 59 5.47 -13.25 -11.22
C PRO A 59 6.98 -13.09 -11.05
N GLN A 60 7.78 -13.63 -11.98
CA GLN A 60 9.25 -13.52 -11.98
C GLN A 60 9.73 -12.08 -12.10
N LEU A 61 8.95 -11.17 -12.66
CA LEU A 61 9.30 -9.76 -12.81
C LEU A 61 9.16 -8.96 -11.51
N ARG A 62 8.52 -9.54 -10.47
CA ARG A 62 8.33 -8.91 -9.16
C ARG A 62 7.86 -7.46 -9.25
N LEU A 63 6.90 -7.20 -10.13
CA LEU A 63 6.46 -5.85 -10.49
C LEU A 63 6.07 -4.98 -9.30
N GLY A 64 5.47 -5.57 -8.24
CA GLY A 64 5.12 -4.82 -7.04
C GLY A 64 6.34 -4.24 -6.31
N GLN A 65 7.43 -5.00 -6.21
CA GLN A 65 8.68 -4.50 -5.63
C GLN A 65 9.35 -3.49 -6.55
N PHE A 66 9.39 -3.78 -7.85
CA PHE A 66 9.99 -2.91 -8.85
C PHE A 66 9.30 -1.55 -8.89
N SER A 67 7.97 -1.53 -8.97
CA SER A 67 7.16 -0.32 -8.97
C SER A 67 7.46 0.55 -7.75
N LEU A 68 7.41 -0.03 -6.55
CA LEU A 68 7.64 0.72 -5.33
C LEU A 68 9.06 1.30 -5.24
N LEU A 69 10.08 0.54 -5.65
CA LEU A 69 11.45 1.06 -5.72
C LEU A 69 11.58 2.20 -6.73
N HIS A 70 10.89 2.10 -7.87
CA HIS A 70 10.86 3.15 -8.88
C HIS A 70 10.20 4.42 -8.35
N GLU A 71 9.06 4.29 -7.68
CA GLU A 71 8.38 5.42 -7.02
C GLU A 71 9.28 6.09 -5.96
N MET A 72 9.97 5.30 -5.14
CA MET A 72 10.94 5.82 -4.16
C MET A 72 12.10 6.58 -4.82
N MET A 73 12.64 6.05 -5.92
CA MET A 73 13.69 6.71 -6.70
C MET A 73 13.20 8.02 -7.31
N TYR A 74 12.01 8.01 -7.88
CA TYR A 74 11.37 9.20 -8.44
C TYR A 74 11.17 10.27 -7.36
N ALA A 75 10.55 9.92 -6.24
CA ALA A 75 10.34 10.83 -5.11
C ALA A 75 11.67 11.43 -4.61
N LYS A 76 12.72 10.60 -4.48
CA LYS A 76 14.06 11.06 -4.11
C LYS A 76 14.64 12.05 -5.13
N ASN A 77 14.54 11.76 -6.41
CA ASN A 77 15.06 12.64 -7.49
C ASN A 77 14.31 13.98 -7.52
N LYS A 78 13.02 13.96 -7.26
CA LYS A 78 12.17 15.16 -7.10
C LYS A 78 12.38 15.89 -5.77
N LYS A 79 13.21 15.36 -4.87
CA LYS A 79 13.43 15.88 -3.50
C LYS A 79 12.14 15.92 -2.67
N LEU A 80 11.20 15.03 -2.96
CA LEU A 80 10.01 14.83 -2.15
C LEU A 80 10.41 14.20 -0.81
N ARG A 81 9.77 14.62 0.24
CA ARG A 81 10.12 14.26 1.62
C ARG A 81 9.52 12.93 2.04
N TYR A 82 8.33 12.64 1.52
CA TYR A 82 7.54 11.45 1.86
C TYR A 82 6.94 10.80 0.62
N LEU A 83 6.87 9.48 0.66
CA LEU A 83 6.05 8.66 -0.23
C LEU A 83 5.03 7.91 0.64
N TYR A 84 3.75 8.25 0.47
CA TYR A 84 2.66 7.59 1.15
C TYR A 84 2.20 6.37 0.34
N LEU A 85 2.06 5.22 1.02
CA LEU A 85 1.71 3.93 0.40
C LEU A 85 0.26 3.51 0.72
N SER A 86 -0.66 4.44 0.66
CA SER A 86 -2.08 4.24 1.02
C SER A 86 -2.31 3.75 2.45
N ALA A 87 -3.54 3.79 2.90
CA ALA A 87 -3.98 3.18 4.14
C ALA A 87 -3.98 1.65 4.02
N GLY A 88 -4.01 0.96 5.16
CA GLY A 88 -4.22 -0.47 5.24
C GLY A 88 -3.25 -1.16 6.19
N TYR A 89 -3.86 -1.99 7.04
CA TYR A 89 -3.17 -2.86 7.99
C TYR A 89 -3.45 -4.33 7.67
N GLU A 90 -3.79 -4.64 6.43
CA GLU A 90 -4.02 -5.99 5.95
C GLU A 90 -2.73 -6.81 6.01
N VAL A 91 -2.86 -8.13 6.14
CA VAL A 91 -1.70 -9.05 6.06
C VAL A 91 -0.89 -8.80 4.79
N ALA A 92 -1.55 -8.52 3.67
CA ALA A 92 -0.90 -8.19 2.40
C ALA A 92 -0.07 -6.89 2.44
N SER A 93 -0.27 -6.03 3.45
CA SER A 93 0.46 -4.77 3.62
C SER A 93 1.75 -4.90 4.45
N LYS A 94 2.03 -6.05 5.06
CA LYS A 94 3.21 -6.27 5.91
C LYS A 94 4.54 -5.97 5.22
N TYR A 95 4.63 -6.17 3.90
CA TYR A 95 5.83 -5.89 3.11
C TYR A 95 6.27 -4.42 3.19
N LYS A 96 5.35 -3.49 3.47
CA LYS A 96 5.67 -2.06 3.61
C LYS A 96 6.73 -1.82 4.69
N ALA A 97 6.70 -2.61 5.75
CA ALA A 97 7.67 -2.54 6.84
C ALA A 97 9.09 -3.02 6.47
N ASP A 98 9.28 -3.69 5.33
CA ASP A 98 10.59 -4.18 4.90
C ASP A 98 11.49 -3.04 4.39
N TYR A 99 10.90 -1.93 3.99
CA TYR A 99 11.64 -0.80 3.43
C TYR A 99 12.33 0.04 4.51
N LYS A 100 13.50 0.57 4.14
CA LYS A 100 14.23 1.53 4.97
C LYS A 100 13.48 2.86 5.01
N GLY A 101 13.36 3.44 6.20
CA GLY A 101 12.65 4.71 6.38
C GLY A 101 11.13 4.55 6.51
N PHE A 102 10.65 3.31 6.65
CA PHE A 102 9.24 3.05 6.91
C PHE A 102 8.78 3.70 8.21
N GLU A 103 7.66 4.40 8.13
CA GLU A 103 6.89 4.93 9.25
C GLU A 103 5.40 4.68 8.99
N TRP A 104 4.62 4.51 10.03
CA TRP A 104 3.19 4.27 9.94
C TRP A 104 2.42 5.08 10.97
N TRP A 105 1.18 5.42 10.66
CA TRP A 105 0.30 6.20 11.53
C TRP A 105 -0.43 5.27 12.50
N THR A 106 -0.25 5.50 13.81
CA THR A 106 -0.84 4.66 14.88
C THR A 106 -2.27 5.07 15.26
N GLY A 107 -2.81 6.10 14.62
CA GLY A 107 -4.03 6.77 15.04
C GLY A 107 -3.78 8.05 15.85
N SER A 108 -2.59 8.19 16.44
CA SER A 108 -2.21 9.36 17.25
C SER A 108 -0.86 9.96 16.86
N ASN A 109 0.09 9.15 16.41
CA ASN A 109 1.43 9.58 16.03
C ASN A 109 2.04 8.70 14.95
N TRP A 110 3.15 9.17 14.34
CA TRP A 110 3.96 8.37 13.44
C TRP A 110 4.93 7.49 14.24
N SER A 111 4.96 6.19 13.92
CA SER A 111 5.80 5.18 14.56
C SER A 111 6.73 4.50 13.55
N LYS A 112 7.93 4.16 14.02
CA LYS A 112 8.92 3.34 13.30
C LYS A 112 8.90 1.87 13.74
N ASP A 113 8.05 1.52 14.68
CA ASP A 113 7.94 0.17 15.21
C ASP A 113 7.32 -0.78 14.18
N LYS A 114 8.20 -1.50 13.50
CA LYS A 114 7.85 -2.45 12.44
C LYS A 114 7.17 -3.71 12.97
N GLU A 115 7.52 -4.12 14.19
CA GLU A 115 6.92 -5.30 14.80
C GLU A 115 5.49 -5.04 15.23
N LEU A 116 5.24 -3.89 15.84
CA LEU A 116 3.89 -3.46 16.19
C LEU A 116 3.02 -3.32 14.92
N TYR A 117 3.57 -2.74 13.85
CA TYR A 117 2.87 -2.65 12.57
C TYR A 117 2.48 -4.04 12.04
N ARG A 118 3.41 -5.01 12.02
CA ARG A 118 3.12 -6.37 11.52
C ARG A 118 2.07 -7.07 12.38
N LYS A 119 2.14 -6.91 13.71
CA LYS A 119 1.12 -7.42 14.62
C LYS A 119 -0.25 -6.79 14.36
N SER A 120 -0.30 -5.49 14.07
CA SER A 120 -1.54 -4.78 13.72
C SER A 120 -2.12 -5.33 12.40
N CYS A 121 -1.30 -5.61 11.40
CA CYS A 121 -1.74 -6.25 10.16
C CYS A 121 -2.35 -7.64 10.40
N ASP A 122 -1.76 -8.44 11.31
CA ASP A 122 -2.29 -9.75 11.68
C ASP A 122 -3.61 -9.65 12.45
N ALA A 123 -3.74 -8.64 13.28
CA ALA A 123 -4.95 -8.40 14.06
C ALA A 123 -6.11 -7.93 13.17
N ASP A 124 -5.85 -7.00 12.26
CA ASP A 124 -6.83 -6.47 11.31
C ASP A 124 -7.46 -7.58 10.45
N SER A 125 -6.66 -8.53 10.00
CA SER A 125 -7.14 -9.66 9.19
C SER A 125 -8.15 -10.58 9.91
N ARG A 126 -8.28 -10.47 11.22
CA ARG A 126 -9.23 -11.25 12.05
C ARG A 126 -10.57 -10.56 12.20
N ILE A 127 -10.67 -9.30 11.79
CA ILE A 127 -11.92 -8.52 11.86
C ILE A 127 -12.79 -8.93 10.67
N GLN A 128 -13.89 -9.62 10.97
CA GLN A 128 -14.86 -10.09 9.97
C GLN A 128 -16.24 -9.47 10.14
N THR A 129 -16.52 -8.95 11.34
CA THR A 129 -17.83 -8.41 11.73
C THR A 129 -17.69 -7.10 12.49
N ILE A 130 -18.78 -6.33 12.60
CA ILE A 130 -18.83 -5.11 13.42
C ILE A 130 -18.52 -5.43 14.89
N LYS A 131 -18.90 -6.62 15.36
CA LYS A 131 -18.59 -7.05 16.72
C LYS A 131 -17.09 -7.25 16.92
N ASP A 132 -16.43 -7.90 15.96
CA ASP A 132 -14.97 -8.08 16.00
C ASP A 132 -14.25 -6.73 16.02
N LEU A 133 -14.76 -5.75 15.27
CA LEU A 133 -14.21 -4.39 15.26
C LEU A 133 -14.34 -3.74 16.65
N ALA A 134 -15.49 -3.82 17.29
CA ALA A 134 -15.70 -3.27 18.63
C ALA A 134 -14.80 -3.96 19.68
N ASP A 135 -14.67 -5.29 19.61
CA ASP A 135 -13.78 -6.07 20.47
C ASP A 135 -12.29 -5.73 20.18
N TYR A 136 -11.93 -5.50 18.92
CA TYR A 136 -10.60 -5.10 18.49
C TYR A 136 -10.21 -3.72 19.03
N GLU A 137 -11.05 -2.71 18.86
CA GLU A 137 -10.79 -1.37 19.40
C GLU A 137 -10.56 -1.41 20.91
N THR A 138 -11.40 -2.16 21.65
CA THR A 138 -11.27 -2.32 23.09
C THR A 138 -9.96 -3.00 23.47
N ASN A 139 -9.57 -4.06 22.78
CA ASN A 139 -8.36 -4.82 23.09
C ASN A 139 -7.08 -4.12 22.58
N TRP A 140 -7.14 -3.49 21.42
CA TRP A 140 -6.01 -2.76 20.83
C TRP A 140 -5.69 -1.50 21.64
N MET A 141 -6.70 -0.74 22.03
CA MET A 141 -6.53 0.43 22.90
C MET A 141 -5.90 0.06 24.25
N LYS A 142 -6.25 -1.09 24.81
CA LYS A 142 -5.63 -1.61 26.04
C LYS A 142 -4.17 -1.99 25.81
N ALA A 143 -3.84 -2.68 24.71
CA ALA A 143 -2.49 -3.09 24.40
C ALA A 143 -1.55 -1.88 24.20
N VAL A 144 -2.01 -0.82 23.53
CA VAL A 144 -1.22 0.41 23.31
C VAL A 144 -1.07 1.23 24.62
N GLN A 145 -2.00 1.13 25.57
CA GLN A 145 -1.93 1.84 26.85
C GLN A 145 -1.07 1.14 27.90
N THR A 146 -0.80 -0.16 27.75
CA THR A 146 0.00 -0.94 28.70
C THR A 146 1.51 -0.89 28.41
N ASP A 147 1.93 -0.37 27.28
CA ASP A 147 3.34 -0.19 26.90
C ASP A 147 3.91 1.21 27.24
N LYS A 148 3.40 1.83 28.33
CA LYS A 148 3.95 3.08 28.87
C LYS A 148 4.75 2.83 30.14
#